data_1461597f57ce70e58d242319fd34b411
#
_entry.id   1461597f57ce70e58d242319fd34b411
#
_cell.length_a   1.000
_cell.length_b   1.000
_cell.length_c   1.000
_cell.angle_alpha   90.00
_cell.angle_beta   90.00
_cell.angle_gamma   90.00
#
_symmetry.space_group_name_H-M   'P 1'
#
loop_
_entity.id
_entity.type
_entity.pdbx_description
1 polymer ?
#
loop_
_entity_poly.entity_id
_entity_poly.type
_entity_poly.pdbx_seq_one_letter_code
_entity_poly.pdbx_strand_id
1 'polypeptide(L)'
;MHRVARPVAAPRLPVDDLFMERSEVLALAARQHGAVAIRQLRRLGITNRQVVYLKQGPDWQQVTGQVVVRRGSADTPARRVSVAVLDAGDGAVLSHRSAAAWWGHRGSRLENPIQVSLVGAIRRRPQCSELHRVRSLPREWVTDANGVAVVRPELAALQIFATHRPERADRVVDSMWSQRLLSGASIAALLQDLGRRGRNGTAGLRLYLAARGIDYQPPDSGIESRALQILARAGIPMRSQVDLGGEHSWSGRVDLLHPDLPLVVEIQSSLHHSSLTDRADDRRRIDRLRCDGFVVVELTDEMVWTDPGRVVREVRAALASLRSSVLRN
;
A
#
# COMPACT_ATOMS: atom_id res chain seq x y z
N MET A 1 35.53 -24.62 53.91
CA MET A 1 34.17 -25.15 53.86
C MET A 1 33.27 -24.10 53.13
N HIS A 2 33.08 -24.25 51.82
CA HIS A 2 32.17 -23.38 51.04
C HIS A 2 30.78 -24.00 51.08
N ARG A 3 29.82 -23.27 51.67
CA ARG A 3 28.40 -23.62 51.59
C ARG A 3 27.89 -23.27 50.18
N VAL A 4 27.61 -24.30 49.40
CA VAL A 4 26.87 -24.18 48.11
C VAL A 4 25.42 -23.87 48.48
N ALA A 5 24.97 -22.69 48.10
CA ALA A 5 23.57 -22.31 48.24
C ALA A 5 22.71 -23.15 47.31
N ARG A 6 21.74 -23.88 47.88
CA ARG A 6 20.71 -24.62 47.08
C ARG A 6 19.84 -23.63 46.32
N PRO A 7 19.58 -23.91 45.04
CA PRO A 7 18.63 -23.08 44.26
C PRO A 7 17.22 -23.22 44.87
N VAL A 8 16.64 -22.09 45.22
CA VAL A 8 15.25 -22.01 45.68
C VAL A 8 14.34 -22.39 44.54
N ALA A 9 13.65 -23.51 44.67
CA ALA A 9 12.65 -23.97 43.70
C ALA A 9 11.52 -22.92 43.61
N ALA A 10 11.27 -22.42 42.40
CA ALA A 10 10.16 -21.51 42.15
C ALA A 10 8.82 -22.20 42.48
N PRO A 11 7.90 -21.52 43.18
CA PRO A 11 6.61 -22.08 43.55
C PRO A 11 5.80 -22.43 42.27
N ARG A 12 5.37 -23.69 42.19
CA ARG A 12 4.47 -24.17 41.12
C ARG A 12 3.08 -23.59 41.37
N LEU A 13 2.53 -22.88 40.39
CA LEU A 13 1.14 -22.44 40.38
C LEU A 13 0.22 -23.66 40.12
N PRO A 14 -1.07 -23.63 40.56
CA PRO A 14 -2.05 -24.66 40.22
C PRO A 14 -2.16 -24.81 38.70
N VAL A 15 -2.15 -26.05 38.24
CA VAL A 15 -2.05 -26.39 36.81
C VAL A 15 -3.30 -25.95 36.04
N ASP A 16 -4.46 -25.93 36.67
CA ASP A 16 -5.76 -25.65 36.05
C ASP A 16 -5.96 -24.15 35.69
N ASP A 17 -5.50 -23.22 36.53
CA ASP A 17 -5.59 -21.77 36.24
C ASP A 17 -4.64 -21.37 35.09
N LEU A 18 -3.55 -22.07 34.91
CA LEU A 18 -2.61 -21.84 33.80
C LEU A 18 -3.16 -22.31 32.43
N PHE A 19 -4.07 -23.29 32.42
CA PHE A 19 -4.57 -23.91 31.17
C PHE A 19 -5.66 -23.06 30.50
N MET A 20 -6.60 -22.50 31.25
CA MET A 20 -7.70 -21.67 30.70
C MET A 20 -7.17 -20.33 30.16
N GLU A 21 -6.34 -19.62 30.93
CA GLU A 21 -5.67 -18.38 30.50
C GLU A 21 -4.76 -18.56 29.28
N ARG A 22 -4.22 -19.79 29.10
CA ARG A 22 -3.32 -20.10 27.99
C ARG A 22 -4.05 -20.22 26.66
N SER A 23 -5.30 -20.75 26.65
CA SER A 23 -6.10 -20.86 25.42
C SER A 23 -6.50 -19.51 24.84
N GLU A 24 -6.92 -18.56 25.69
CA GLU A 24 -7.28 -17.19 25.27
C GLU A 24 -6.07 -16.42 24.77
N VAL A 25 -4.92 -16.55 25.42
CA VAL A 25 -3.66 -15.93 24.98
C VAL A 25 -3.20 -16.51 23.63
N LEU A 26 -3.33 -17.81 23.43
CA LEU A 26 -2.99 -18.47 22.17
C LEU A 26 -3.95 -18.06 21.05
N ALA A 27 -5.26 -17.97 21.34
CA ALA A 27 -6.25 -17.49 20.39
C ALA A 27 -6.00 -16.01 20.01
N LEU A 28 -5.64 -15.17 20.98
CA LEU A 28 -5.26 -13.78 20.71
C LEU A 28 -3.99 -13.70 19.85
N ALA A 29 -2.97 -14.46 20.20
CA ALA A 29 -1.72 -14.53 19.44
C ALA A 29 -1.97 -14.99 17.99
N ALA A 30 -2.79 -16.02 17.79
CA ALA A 30 -3.13 -16.51 16.46
C ALA A 30 -3.77 -15.42 15.58
N ARG A 31 -4.68 -14.63 16.14
CA ARG A 31 -5.29 -13.48 15.44
C ARG A 31 -4.31 -12.36 15.14
N GLN A 32 -3.22 -12.23 15.90
CA GLN A 32 -2.21 -11.16 15.80
C GLN A 32 -0.87 -11.66 15.28
N HIS A 33 -0.87 -12.69 14.42
CA HIS A 33 0.34 -13.24 13.78
C HIS A 33 1.43 -13.69 14.76
N GLY A 34 1.00 -14.24 15.89
CA GLY A 34 1.90 -14.73 16.94
C GLY A 34 2.32 -13.68 17.97
N ALA A 35 1.94 -12.41 17.82
CA ALA A 35 2.32 -11.33 18.73
C ALA A 35 1.23 -11.02 19.76
N VAL A 36 1.62 -10.68 20.99
CA VAL A 36 0.70 -10.24 22.07
C VAL A 36 1.37 -9.11 22.84
N ALA A 37 0.61 -8.04 23.12
CA ALA A 37 1.09 -6.97 23.98
C ALA A 37 0.90 -7.32 25.46
N ILE A 38 1.85 -6.94 26.31
CA ILE A 38 1.79 -7.17 27.76
C ILE A 38 0.51 -6.57 28.37
N ARG A 39 0.06 -5.42 27.89
CA ARG A 39 -1.20 -4.82 28.33
C ARG A 39 -2.44 -5.68 27.99
N GLN A 40 -2.41 -6.43 26.88
CA GLN A 40 -3.48 -7.36 26.53
C GLN A 40 -3.48 -8.57 27.46
N LEU A 41 -2.31 -9.10 27.80
CA LEU A 41 -2.18 -10.15 28.82
C LEU A 41 -2.77 -9.72 30.16
N ARG A 42 -2.51 -8.48 30.59
CA ARG A 42 -3.09 -7.93 31.82
C ARG A 42 -4.61 -7.79 31.76
N ARG A 43 -5.17 -7.44 30.60
CA ARG A 43 -6.64 -7.39 30.40
C ARG A 43 -7.30 -8.77 30.45
N LEU A 44 -6.56 -9.82 30.10
CA LEU A 44 -6.96 -11.21 30.27
C LEU A 44 -6.73 -11.73 31.69
N GLY A 45 -6.44 -10.88 32.68
CA GLY A 45 -6.24 -11.27 34.07
C GLY A 45 -4.83 -11.76 34.42
N ILE A 46 -3.92 -11.83 33.45
CA ILE A 46 -2.57 -12.37 33.68
C ILE A 46 -1.77 -11.40 34.56
N THR A 47 -1.35 -11.87 35.69
CA THR A 47 -0.60 -11.11 36.70
C THR A 47 0.82 -10.77 36.25
N ASN A 48 1.44 -9.77 36.85
CA ASN A 48 2.83 -9.40 36.55
C ASN A 48 3.80 -10.58 36.74
N ARG A 49 3.57 -11.42 37.76
CA ARG A 49 4.39 -12.61 38.01
C ARG A 49 4.25 -13.63 36.86
N GLN A 50 3.06 -13.89 36.40
CA GLN A 50 2.77 -14.77 35.25
C GLN A 50 3.39 -14.21 33.97
N VAL A 51 3.33 -12.88 33.72
CA VAL A 51 4.02 -12.25 32.59
C VAL A 51 5.53 -12.49 32.62
N VAL A 52 6.16 -12.41 33.81
CA VAL A 52 7.60 -12.73 33.96
C VAL A 52 7.87 -14.18 33.59
N TYR A 53 7.08 -15.13 34.10
CA TYR A 53 7.23 -16.55 33.75
C TYR A 53 7.03 -16.81 32.26
N LEU A 54 6.02 -16.17 31.66
CA LEU A 54 5.74 -16.29 30.22
C LEU A 54 6.95 -15.82 29.41
N LYS A 55 7.59 -14.71 29.77
CA LYS A 55 8.80 -14.20 29.10
C LYS A 55 10.03 -15.08 29.26
N GLN A 56 10.16 -15.76 30.39
CA GLN A 56 11.28 -16.66 30.69
C GLN A 56 11.04 -18.09 30.17
N GLY A 57 9.79 -18.43 29.86
CA GLY A 57 9.41 -19.75 29.38
C GLY A 57 9.88 -20.06 27.96
N PRO A 58 9.83 -21.36 27.57
CA PRO A 58 10.27 -21.79 26.25
C PRO A 58 9.34 -21.38 25.10
N ASP A 59 8.08 -21.07 25.38
CA ASP A 59 7.04 -20.86 24.37
C ASP A 59 7.00 -19.42 23.82
N TRP A 60 7.55 -18.46 24.55
CA TRP A 60 7.45 -17.04 24.21
C TRP A 60 8.81 -16.36 24.15
N GLN A 61 8.90 -15.33 23.33
CA GLN A 61 10.08 -14.48 23.21
C GLN A 61 9.66 -13.01 23.35
N GLN A 62 10.32 -12.28 24.21
CA GLN A 62 10.16 -10.84 24.29
C GLN A 62 10.87 -10.18 23.08
N VAL A 63 10.11 -9.39 22.30
CA VAL A 63 10.64 -8.66 21.13
C VAL A 63 10.86 -7.19 21.48
N THR A 64 9.94 -6.58 22.24
CA THR A 64 10.07 -5.23 22.77
C THR A 64 9.74 -5.21 24.26
N GLY A 65 9.94 -4.07 24.92
CA GLY A 65 9.51 -3.92 26.31
C GLY A 65 8.01 -4.15 26.54
N GLN A 66 7.19 -4.14 25.49
CA GLN A 66 5.73 -4.22 25.55
C GLN A 66 5.13 -5.39 24.79
N VAL A 67 5.90 -6.11 23.98
CA VAL A 67 5.37 -7.16 23.08
C VAL A 67 6.19 -8.44 23.23
N VAL A 68 5.47 -9.53 23.35
CA VAL A 68 5.99 -10.90 23.24
C VAL A 68 5.46 -11.57 21.99
N VAL A 69 6.24 -12.46 21.42
CA VAL A 69 5.82 -13.30 20.28
C VAL A 69 5.95 -14.76 20.64
N ARG A 70 5.08 -15.59 20.07
CA ARG A 70 5.16 -17.04 20.26
C ARG A 70 6.38 -17.60 19.54
N ARG A 71 7.21 -18.38 20.23
CA ARG A 71 8.33 -19.10 19.61
C ARG A 71 7.80 -20.08 18.58
N GLY A 72 8.53 -20.26 17.47
CA GLY A 72 8.10 -21.08 16.36
C GLY A 72 7.08 -20.42 15.41
N SER A 73 6.52 -19.24 15.74
CA SER A 73 5.75 -18.47 14.75
C SER A 73 6.70 -17.92 13.66
N ALA A 74 6.27 -18.00 12.40
CA ALA A 74 7.09 -17.56 11.27
C ALA A 74 7.38 -16.05 11.32
N ASP A 75 8.59 -15.62 10.95
CA ASP A 75 8.94 -14.21 10.83
C ASP A 75 8.39 -13.62 9.52
N THR A 76 7.11 -13.28 9.54
CA THR A 76 6.41 -12.72 8.40
C THR A 76 6.32 -11.20 8.47
N PRO A 77 6.14 -10.50 7.34
CA PRO A 77 5.81 -9.07 7.35
C PRO A 77 4.60 -8.76 8.24
N ALA A 78 3.59 -9.61 8.24
CA ALA A 78 2.39 -9.45 9.06
C ALA A 78 2.70 -9.50 10.57
N ARG A 79 3.56 -10.43 11.01
CA ARG A 79 4.02 -10.44 12.41
C ARG A 79 4.76 -9.16 12.78
N ARG A 80 5.66 -8.67 11.92
CA ARG A 80 6.40 -7.43 12.15
C ARG A 80 5.47 -6.21 12.28
N VAL A 81 4.44 -6.14 11.43
CA VAL A 81 3.39 -5.12 11.50
C VAL A 81 2.62 -5.21 12.83
N SER A 82 2.18 -6.41 13.22
CA SER A 82 1.49 -6.61 14.51
C SER A 82 2.35 -6.16 15.69
N VAL A 83 3.63 -6.54 15.70
CA VAL A 83 4.57 -6.10 16.74
C VAL A 83 4.68 -4.58 16.77
N ALA A 84 4.82 -3.93 15.62
CA ALA A 84 4.95 -2.47 15.52
C ALA A 84 3.72 -1.72 16.04
N VAL A 85 2.51 -2.15 15.65
CA VAL A 85 1.24 -1.56 16.12
C VAL A 85 1.05 -1.81 17.61
N LEU A 86 1.30 -3.03 18.07
CA LEU A 86 1.19 -3.39 19.49
C LEU A 86 2.22 -2.66 20.35
N ASP A 87 3.46 -2.49 19.89
CA ASP A 87 4.49 -1.75 20.64
C ASP A 87 4.18 -0.26 20.74
N ALA A 88 3.54 0.33 19.73
CA ALA A 88 3.18 1.74 19.73
C ALA A 88 2.13 2.11 20.79
N GLY A 89 1.28 1.17 21.19
CA GLY A 89 0.36 1.38 22.31
C GLY A 89 -1.12 1.15 21.96
N ASP A 90 -1.99 1.46 22.92
CA ASP A 90 -3.44 1.34 22.74
C ASP A 90 -3.96 2.39 21.75
N GLY A 91 -4.79 1.97 20.83
CA GLY A 91 -5.34 2.83 19.78
C GLY A 91 -4.35 3.20 18.68
N ALA A 92 -3.14 2.61 18.69
CA ALA A 92 -2.23 2.72 17.56
C ALA A 92 -2.77 1.97 16.35
N VAL A 93 -2.64 2.56 15.17
CA VAL A 93 -3.08 1.98 13.91
C VAL A 93 -1.99 2.04 12.86
N LEU A 94 -1.90 1.04 12.02
CA LEU A 94 -1.04 1.05 10.85
C LEU A 94 -1.46 2.19 9.90
N SER A 95 -0.51 2.94 9.34
CA SER A 95 -0.82 4.20 8.68
C SER A 95 0.13 4.52 7.51
N HIS A 96 -0.13 5.60 6.79
CA HIS A 96 0.72 6.12 5.71
C HIS A 96 1.07 5.05 4.65
N ARG A 97 2.33 4.97 4.24
CA ARG A 97 2.80 3.99 3.24
C ARG A 97 2.70 2.55 3.73
N SER A 98 2.88 2.32 5.03
CA SER A 98 2.74 0.98 5.60
C SER A 98 1.30 0.49 5.52
N ALA A 99 0.30 1.37 5.70
CA ALA A 99 -1.09 1.02 5.46
C ALA A 99 -1.37 0.76 3.96
N ALA A 100 -0.85 1.60 3.06
CA ALA A 100 -0.99 1.35 1.63
C ALA A 100 -0.40 -0.01 1.23
N ALA A 101 0.79 -0.37 1.74
CA ALA A 101 1.38 -1.69 1.52
C ALA A 101 0.54 -2.84 2.09
N TRP A 102 -0.08 -2.64 3.26
CA TRP A 102 -0.98 -3.62 3.88
C TRP A 102 -2.24 -3.86 3.05
N TRP A 103 -2.76 -2.82 2.41
CA TRP A 103 -3.87 -2.91 1.46
C TRP A 103 -3.48 -3.48 0.10
N GLY A 104 -2.22 -3.89 -0.09
CA GLY A 104 -1.75 -4.51 -1.32
C GLY A 104 -1.26 -3.52 -2.38
N HIS A 105 -1.02 -2.25 -2.03
CA HIS A 105 -0.43 -1.30 -2.98
C HIS A 105 0.95 -1.80 -3.46
N ARG A 106 1.08 -2.11 -4.75
CA ARG A 106 2.25 -2.78 -5.34
C ARG A 106 3.56 -1.98 -5.24
N GLY A 107 3.47 -0.64 -5.18
CA GLY A 107 4.61 0.26 -5.07
C GLY A 107 5.07 0.56 -3.64
N SER A 108 4.40 0.01 -2.62
CA SER A 108 4.76 0.16 -1.21
C SER A 108 5.17 -1.18 -0.61
N ARG A 109 6.13 -1.16 0.29
CA ARG A 109 6.62 -2.35 0.98
C ARG A 109 6.47 -2.20 2.49
N LEU A 110 6.25 -3.31 3.19
CA LEU A 110 6.24 -3.38 4.65
C LEU A 110 7.68 -3.48 5.16
N GLU A 111 8.43 -2.39 5.00
CA GLU A 111 9.82 -2.25 5.42
C GLU A 111 9.91 -1.41 6.70
N ASN A 112 10.97 -1.60 7.46
CA ASN A 112 11.27 -0.75 8.61
C ASN A 112 11.76 0.64 8.16
N PRO A 113 11.33 1.70 8.86
CA PRO A 113 10.40 1.69 9.98
C PRO A 113 8.93 1.57 9.53
N ILE A 114 8.18 0.70 10.21
CA ILE A 114 6.72 0.57 9.99
C ILE A 114 6.03 1.81 10.54
N GLN A 115 5.21 2.45 9.72
CA GLN A 115 4.53 3.70 10.06
C GLN A 115 3.22 3.43 10.78
N VAL A 116 3.07 3.99 11.96
CA VAL A 116 1.86 3.90 12.79
C VAL A 116 1.38 5.27 13.20
N SER A 117 0.07 5.45 13.34
CA SER A 117 -0.54 6.67 13.88
C SER A 117 -1.15 6.40 15.24
N LEU A 118 -1.04 7.36 16.15
CA LEU A 118 -1.62 7.32 17.48
C LEU A 118 -2.18 8.68 17.87
N VAL A 119 -3.34 8.68 18.51
CA VAL A 119 -3.95 9.89 19.10
C VAL A 119 -3.41 10.12 20.53
N GLY A 120 -3.09 11.37 20.85
CA GLY A 120 -2.77 11.78 22.21
C GLY A 120 -1.28 11.78 22.55
N ALA A 121 -0.98 11.80 23.85
CA ALA A 121 0.37 11.88 24.37
C ALA A 121 1.08 10.53 24.33
N ILE A 122 2.32 10.53 23.89
CA ILE A 122 3.18 9.34 23.89
C ILE A 122 3.87 9.28 25.25
N ARG A 123 3.55 8.25 26.02
CA ARG A 123 4.23 7.99 27.30
C ARG A 123 5.60 7.32 27.11
N ARG A 124 5.81 6.65 25.98
CA ARG A 124 7.02 5.91 25.67
C ARG A 124 7.23 5.85 24.14
N ARG A 125 8.47 6.06 23.71
CA ARG A 125 8.83 5.91 22.29
C ARG A 125 8.76 4.42 21.90
N PRO A 126 8.04 4.05 20.84
CA PRO A 126 8.03 2.68 20.33
C PRO A 126 9.40 2.30 19.76
N GLN A 127 9.73 1.01 19.81
CA GLN A 127 11.01 0.47 19.35
C GLN A 127 10.99 -0.02 17.91
N CYS A 128 9.80 -0.41 17.41
CA CYS A 128 9.64 -1.10 16.13
C CYS A 128 8.84 -0.29 15.09
N SER A 129 8.56 1.00 15.35
CA SER A 129 7.75 1.81 14.43
C SER A 129 8.16 3.27 14.40
N GLU A 130 7.90 3.90 13.24
CA GLU A 130 7.85 5.35 13.10
C GLU A 130 6.46 5.83 13.52
N LEU A 131 6.41 6.60 14.60
CA LEU A 131 5.15 7.01 15.21
C LEU A 131 4.74 8.42 14.75
N HIS A 132 3.60 8.51 14.10
CA HIS A 132 2.94 9.75 13.71
C HIS A 132 1.87 10.12 14.75
N ARG A 133 2.06 11.26 15.41
CA ARG A 133 1.05 11.79 16.32
C ARG A 133 -0.02 12.53 15.55
N VAL A 134 -1.27 12.13 15.76
CA VAL A 134 -2.43 12.75 15.12
C VAL A 134 -3.40 13.29 16.17
N ARG A 135 -4.14 14.32 15.82
CA ARG A 135 -5.14 14.94 16.72
C ARG A 135 -6.39 14.08 16.87
N SER A 136 -6.76 13.37 15.80
CA SER A 136 -7.92 12.48 15.77
C SER A 136 -7.74 11.37 14.75
N LEU A 137 -8.30 10.21 15.08
CA LEU A 137 -8.48 9.05 14.21
C LEU A 137 -9.94 8.63 14.31
N PRO A 138 -10.84 9.20 13.49
CA PRO A 138 -12.25 8.81 13.53
C PRO A 138 -12.42 7.34 13.19
N ARG A 139 -13.34 6.67 13.89
CA ARG A 139 -13.54 5.23 13.76
C ARG A 139 -13.97 4.81 12.36
N GLU A 140 -14.67 5.68 11.65
CA GLU A 140 -15.13 5.49 10.28
C GLU A 140 -13.97 5.26 9.29
N TRP A 141 -12.80 5.81 9.60
CA TRP A 141 -11.60 5.76 8.76
C TRP A 141 -10.52 4.80 9.29
N VAL A 142 -10.90 3.96 10.26
CA VAL A 142 -10.05 2.90 10.81
C VAL A 142 -10.83 1.59 10.75
N THR A 143 -10.13 0.50 10.48
CA THR A 143 -10.72 -0.84 10.47
C THR A 143 -9.73 -1.86 11.01
N ASP A 144 -10.20 -3.06 11.29
CA ASP A 144 -9.34 -4.23 11.47
C ASP A 144 -9.24 -4.97 10.13
N ALA A 145 -8.03 -5.23 9.70
CA ALA A 145 -7.76 -6.05 8.53
C ALA A 145 -6.71 -7.11 8.90
N ASN A 146 -7.11 -8.36 8.82
CA ASN A 146 -6.26 -9.50 9.17
C ASN A 146 -5.63 -9.40 10.58
N GLY A 147 -6.41 -8.98 11.58
CA GLY A 147 -5.98 -8.87 12.97
C GLY A 147 -5.07 -7.66 13.26
N VAL A 148 -4.99 -6.70 12.33
CA VAL A 148 -4.23 -5.45 12.50
C VAL A 148 -5.16 -4.25 12.35
N ALA A 149 -5.15 -3.38 13.36
CA ALA A 149 -5.82 -2.08 13.26
C ALA A 149 -5.10 -1.20 12.23
N VAL A 150 -5.81 -0.75 11.20
CA VAL A 150 -5.24 -0.03 10.05
C VAL A 150 -6.16 1.09 9.59
N VAL A 151 -5.59 2.19 9.12
CA VAL A 151 -6.37 3.24 8.46
C VAL A 151 -6.92 2.74 7.13
N ARG A 152 -8.13 3.19 6.76
CA ARG A 152 -8.70 2.90 5.44
C ARG A 152 -7.84 3.49 4.33
N PRO A 153 -7.92 2.97 3.09
CA PRO A 153 -7.11 3.42 1.97
C PRO A 153 -7.17 4.93 1.73
N GLU A 154 -8.35 5.55 1.87
CA GLU A 154 -8.56 6.98 1.68
C GLU A 154 -7.79 7.82 2.70
N LEU A 155 -7.80 7.40 3.98
CA LEU A 155 -7.02 8.10 5.01
C LEU A 155 -5.52 7.87 4.81
N ALA A 156 -5.10 6.69 4.34
CA ALA A 156 -3.72 6.45 3.96
C ALA A 156 -3.28 7.39 2.81
N ALA A 157 -4.13 7.60 1.79
CA ALA A 157 -3.89 8.54 0.71
C ALA A 157 -3.70 9.97 1.24
N LEU A 158 -4.60 10.45 2.11
CA LEU A 158 -4.45 11.76 2.75
C LEU A 158 -3.11 11.89 3.51
N GLN A 159 -2.72 10.86 4.25
CA GLN A 159 -1.47 10.84 5.01
C GLN A 159 -0.23 10.79 4.09
N ILE A 160 -0.33 10.15 2.93
CA ILE A 160 0.72 10.14 1.90
C ILE A 160 0.92 11.55 1.34
N PHE A 161 -0.16 12.29 1.04
CA PHE A 161 -0.05 13.70 0.65
C PHE A 161 0.50 14.61 1.76
N ALA A 162 0.36 14.23 3.02
CA ALA A 162 0.94 14.97 4.15
C ALA A 162 2.47 14.82 4.28
N THR A 163 3.04 13.73 3.73
CA THR A 163 4.44 13.32 3.99
C THR A 163 5.31 13.21 2.74
N HIS A 164 4.72 13.26 1.56
CA HIS A 164 5.44 13.13 0.29
C HIS A 164 5.29 14.37 -0.59
N ARG A 165 6.25 14.55 -1.52
CA ARG A 165 6.11 15.54 -2.58
C ARG A 165 4.91 15.22 -3.47
N PRO A 166 4.21 16.24 -4.01
CA PRO A 166 2.96 16.05 -4.76
C PRO A 166 3.08 14.97 -5.85
N GLU A 167 4.13 15.00 -6.67
CA GLU A 167 4.28 14.08 -7.81
C GLU A 167 4.45 12.61 -7.36
N ARG A 168 5.03 12.39 -6.18
CA ARG A 168 5.14 11.05 -5.61
C ARG A 168 3.83 10.61 -4.98
N ALA A 169 3.14 11.51 -4.29
CA ALA A 169 1.82 11.25 -3.71
C ALA A 169 0.81 10.91 -4.80
N ASP A 170 0.78 11.68 -5.89
CA ASP A 170 -0.07 11.45 -7.06
C ASP A 170 0.09 10.02 -7.59
N ARG A 171 1.33 9.59 -7.88
CA ARG A 171 1.60 8.24 -8.40
C ARG A 171 1.14 7.12 -7.47
N VAL A 172 1.35 7.29 -6.16
CA VAL A 172 0.93 6.29 -5.17
C VAL A 172 -0.59 6.21 -5.13
N VAL A 173 -1.28 7.35 -5.12
CA VAL A 173 -2.74 7.40 -5.04
C VAL A 173 -3.38 6.95 -6.36
N ASP A 174 -2.82 7.32 -7.53
CA ASP A 174 -3.24 6.77 -8.83
C ASP A 174 -3.14 5.23 -8.83
N SER A 175 -2.02 4.67 -8.34
CA SER A 175 -1.86 3.22 -8.25
C SER A 175 -2.80 2.56 -7.23
N MET A 176 -3.13 3.21 -6.12
CA MET A 176 -4.15 2.71 -5.19
C MET A 176 -5.55 2.74 -5.80
N TRP A 177 -5.85 3.76 -6.59
CA TRP A 177 -7.12 3.90 -7.29
C TRP A 177 -7.26 2.87 -8.43
N SER A 178 -6.21 2.68 -9.25
CA SER A 178 -6.22 1.65 -10.31
C SER A 178 -6.41 0.24 -9.75
N GLN A 179 -5.90 -0.02 -8.56
CA GLN A 179 -6.12 -1.29 -7.83
C GLN A 179 -7.49 -1.36 -7.13
N ARG A 180 -8.38 -0.38 -7.37
CA ARG A 180 -9.72 -0.30 -6.76
C ARG A 180 -9.72 -0.27 -5.22
N LEU A 181 -8.63 0.16 -4.61
CA LEU A 181 -8.55 0.36 -3.16
C LEU A 181 -9.31 1.61 -2.71
N LEU A 182 -9.45 2.59 -3.60
CA LEU A 182 -10.21 3.83 -3.39
C LEU A 182 -10.79 4.32 -4.72
N SER A 183 -11.66 5.32 -4.67
CA SER A 183 -12.28 5.96 -5.83
C SER A 183 -12.37 7.47 -5.63
N GLY A 184 -12.68 8.22 -6.70
CA GLY A 184 -12.93 9.65 -6.58
C GLY A 184 -14.03 9.98 -5.59
N ALA A 185 -15.11 9.22 -5.60
CA ALA A 185 -16.22 9.37 -4.66
C ALA A 185 -15.78 9.10 -3.21
N SER A 186 -14.98 8.05 -2.96
CA SER A 186 -14.51 7.73 -1.61
C SER A 186 -13.49 8.76 -1.08
N ILE A 187 -12.63 9.30 -1.95
CA ILE A 187 -11.75 10.44 -1.61
C ILE A 187 -12.57 11.69 -1.30
N ALA A 188 -13.60 11.99 -2.09
CA ALA A 188 -14.49 13.13 -1.85
C ALA A 188 -15.20 13.01 -0.49
N ALA A 189 -15.71 11.83 -0.15
CA ALA A 189 -16.32 11.56 1.16
C ALA A 189 -15.34 11.78 2.32
N LEU A 190 -14.10 11.28 2.21
CA LEU A 190 -13.04 11.56 3.19
C LEU A 190 -12.80 13.08 3.33
N LEU A 191 -12.71 13.81 2.22
CA LEU A 191 -12.44 15.23 2.23
C LEU A 191 -13.61 16.05 2.81
N GLN A 192 -14.85 15.59 2.66
CA GLN A 192 -16.02 16.20 3.33
C GLN A 192 -15.93 16.01 4.85
N ASP A 193 -15.60 14.83 5.29
CA ASP A 193 -15.53 14.49 6.72
C ASP A 193 -14.26 15.07 7.39
N LEU A 194 -13.09 14.86 6.81
CA LEU A 194 -11.80 15.18 7.41
C LEU A 194 -11.10 16.40 6.80
N GLY A 195 -11.62 16.99 5.75
CA GLY A 195 -10.99 18.05 4.97
C GLY A 195 -10.95 19.44 5.65
N ARG A 196 -10.99 19.52 6.97
CA ARG A 196 -10.95 20.77 7.75
C ARG A 196 -9.59 21.46 7.67
N ARG A 197 -9.58 22.78 7.89
CA ARG A 197 -8.35 23.58 7.98
C ARG A 197 -7.38 23.01 9.03
N GLY A 198 -6.09 22.98 8.71
CA GLY A 198 -5.03 22.55 9.62
C GLY A 198 -4.75 21.04 9.66
N ARG A 199 -5.41 20.23 8.84
CA ARG A 199 -5.01 18.83 8.63
C ARG A 199 -4.04 18.75 7.46
N ASN A 200 -2.82 18.27 7.71
CA ASN A 200 -1.81 18.08 6.67
C ASN A 200 -2.29 17.12 5.58
N GLY A 201 -1.87 17.38 4.33
CA GLY A 201 -2.24 16.57 3.17
C GLY A 201 -3.57 16.95 2.51
N THR A 202 -4.48 17.64 3.23
CA THR A 202 -5.82 17.99 2.71
C THR A 202 -5.76 18.85 1.45
N ALA A 203 -4.88 19.86 1.41
CA ALA A 203 -4.74 20.74 0.26
C ALA A 203 -4.23 19.96 -0.97
N GLY A 204 -3.22 19.11 -0.79
CA GLY A 204 -2.66 18.28 -1.86
C GLY A 204 -3.69 17.29 -2.40
N LEU A 205 -4.42 16.58 -1.53
CA LEU A 205 -5.44 15.61 -1.94
C LEU A 205 -6.64 16.29 -2.63
N ARG A 206 -7.01 17.52 -2.21
CA ARG A 206 -8.04 18.32 -2.92
C ARG A 206 -7.60 18.72 -4.32
N LEU A 207 -6.37 19.22 -4.47
CA LEU A 207 -5.82 19.57 -5.77
C LEU A 207 -5.72 18.34 -6.68
N TYR A 208 -5.30 17.21 -6.12
CA TYR A 208 -5.27 15.94 -6.81
C TYR A 208 -6.64 15.54 -7.36
N LEU A 209 -7.69 15.57 -6.54
CA LEU A 209 -9.04 15.22 -6.96
C LEU A 209 -9.63 16.25 -7.94
N ALA A 210 -9.39 17.55 -7.71
CA ALA A 210 -9.88 18.60 -8.59
C ALA A 210 -9.27 18.53 -10.00
N ALA A 211 -8.00 18.15 -10.10
CA ALA A 211 -7.31 18.01 -11.39
C ALA A 211 -7.79 16.80 -12.22
N ARG A 212 -8.36 15.79 -11.56
CA ARG A 212 -8.77 14.51 -12.21
C ARG A 212 -10.29 14.36 -12.33
N GLY A 213 -11.03 14.90 -11.40
CA GLY A 213 -12.48 14.70 -11.29
C GLY A 213 -12.85 13.41 -10.57
N ILE A 214 -14.14 13.27 -10.23
CA ILE A 214 -14.66 12.11 -9.49
C ILE A 214 -14.69 10.86 -10.36
N ASP A 215 -14.92 11.03 -11.66
CA ASP A 215 -15.03 9.94 -12.65
C ASP A 215 -13.68 9.56 -13.30
N TYR A 216 -12.59 10.13 -12.82
CA TYR A 216 -11.25 9.81 -13.33
C TYR A 216 -10.95 8.33 -13.17
N GLN A 217 -10.48 7.72 -14.24
CA GLN A 217 -9.97 6.34 -14.24
C GLN A 217 -8.43 6.40 -14.32
N PRO A 218 -7.74 6.08 -13.23
CA PRO A 218 -6.29 6.08 -13.23
C PRO A 218 -5.76 4.91 -14.06
N PRO A 219 -4.54 5.05 -14.60
CA PRO A 219 -3.85 3.95 -15.27
C PRO A 219 -3.69 2.72 -14.36
N ASP A 220 -3.77 1.52 -14.94
CA ASP A 220 -3.74 0.26 -14.18
C ASP A 220 -2.38 -0.03 -13.52
N SER A 221 -1.32 0.63 -13.97
CA SER A 221 0.02 0.45 -13.42
C SER A 221 0.72 1.76 -13.04
N GLY A 222 1.62 1.68 -12.08
CA GLY A 222 2.47 2.83 -11.70
C GLY A 222 3.39 3.30 -12.84
N ILE A 223 3.67 2.41 -13.80
CA ILE A 223 4.47 2.72 -14.98
C ILE A 223 3.67 3.51 -16.01
N GLU A 224 2.40 3.17 -16.22
CA GLU A 224 1.49 3.93 -17.08
C GLU A 224 1.26 5.33 -16.54
N SER A 225 1.03 5.46 -15.22
CA SER A 225 0.95 6.77 -14.55
C SER A 225 2.19 7.62 -14.78
N ARG A 226 3.37 7.00 -14.76
CA ARG A 226 4.63 7.69 -15.01
C ARG A 226 4.77 8.09 -16.47
N ALA A 227 4.46 7.21 -17.42
CA ALA A 227 4.48 7.51 -18.84
C ALA A 227 3.53 8.68 -19.18
N LEU A 228 2.32 8.64 -18.64
CA LEU A 228 1.33 9.71 -18.78
C LEU A 228 1.88 11.06 -18.28
N GLN A 229 2.52 11.09 -17.10
CA GLN A 229 3.13 12.31 -16.57
C GLN A 229 4.29 12.83 -17.43
N ILE A 230 5.14 11.92 -17.95
CA ILE A 230 6.25 12.28 -18.86
C ILE A 230 5.71 12.96 -20.11
N LEU A 231 4.68 12.36 -20.74
CA LEU A 231 4.06 12.86 -21.97
C LEU A 231 3.31 14.17 -21.72
N ALA A 232 2.56 14.29 -20.63
CA ALA A 232 1.86 15.52 -20.26
C ALA A 232 2.82 16.69 -20.05
N ARG A 233 3.96 16.49 -19.37
CA ARG A 233 5.02 17.51 -19.21
C ARG A 233 5.66 17.93 -20.52
N ALA A 234 5.66 17.05 -21.53
CA ALA A 234 6.13 17.34 -22.87
C ALA A 234 5.06 17.99 -23.78
N GLY A 235 3.86 18.29 -23.24
CA GLY A 235 2.75 18.85 -23.98
C GLY A 235 2.04 17.87 -24.90
N ILE A 236 2.18 16.56 -24.65
CA ILE A 236 1.54 15.50 -25.43
C ILE A 236 0.34 14.97 -24.62
N PRO A 237 -0.91 15.31 -25.01
CA PRO A 237 -2.09 14.84 -24.30
C PRO A 237 -2.35 13.35 -24.60
N MET A 238 -2.59 12.56 -23.54
CA MET A 238 -2.95 11.16 -23.67
C MET A 238 -4.09 10.81 -22.72
N ARG A 239 -4.97 9.90 -23.11
CA ARG A 239 -5.98 9.28 -22.27
C ARG A 239 -5.52 7.89 -21.90
N SER A 240 -5.69 7.50 -20.64
CA SER A 240 -5.31 6.16 -20.16
C SER A 240 -6.49 5.20 -20.23
N GLN A 241 -6.17 3.91 -20.43
CA GLN A 241 -7.10 2.79 -20.27
C GLN A 241 -8.38 2.93 -21.13
N VAL A 242 -8.20 3.19 -22.41
CA VAL A 242 -9.31 3.38 -23.35
C VAL A 242 -9.67 2.06 -23.99
N ASP A 243 -10.95 1.69 -23.94
CA ASP A 243 -11.48 0.55 -24.67
C ASP A 243 -11.71 0.95 -26.14
N LEU A 244 -11.07 0.24 -27.06
CA LEU A 244 -11.21 0.44 -28.50
C LEU A 244 -12.07 -0.66 -29.10
N GLY A 245 -13.11 -0.26 -29.84
CA GLY A 245 -14.00 -1.15 -30.57
C GLY A 245 -15.47 -0.82 -30.40
N GLY A 246 -16.31 -1.29 -31.33
CA GLY A 246 -17.77 -1.25 -31.29
C GLY A 246 -18.35 -2.61 -30.94
N GLU A 247 -19.70 -2.73 -30.95
CA GLU A 247 -20.43 -3.96 -30.62
C GLU A 247 -20.03 -5.19 -31.46
N HIS A 248 -19.36 -5.00 -32.62
CA HIS A 248 -18.98 -6.08 -33.54
C HIS A 248 -17.47 -6.21 -33.78
N SER A 249 -16.61 -5.31 -33.23
CA SER A 249 -15.16 -5.34 -33.42
C SER A 249 -14.44 -4.78 -32.21
N TRP A 250 -14.35 -5.57 -31.15
CA TRP A 250 -13.59 -5.16 -29.96
C TRP A 250 -12.09 -5.41 -30.16
N SER A 251 -11.30 -4.32 -30.24
CA SER A 251 -9.84 -4.37 -30.43
C SER A 251 -9.09 -4.44 -29.10
N GLY A 252 -9.80 -4.34 -27.99
CA GLY A 252 -9.25 -4.43 -26.65
C GLY A 252 -9.00 -3.08 -25.99
N ARG A 253 -8.57 -3.15 -24.74
CA ARG A 253 -8.22 -1.98 -23.94
C ARG A 253 -6.75 -1.61 -24.17
N VAL A 254 -6.48 -0.32 -24.44
CA VAL A 254 -5.12 0.20 -24.68
C VAL A 254 -4.64 1.04 -23.50
N ASP A 255 -3.31 1.00 -23.24
CA ASP A 255 -2.73 1.71 -22.08
C ASP A 255 -2.89 3.21 -22.20
N LEU A 256 -2.47 3.81 -23.34
CA LEU A 256 -2.61 5.23 -23.59
C LEU A 256 -3.07 5.47 -25.04
N LEU A 257 -4.03 6.39 -25.21
CA LEU A 257 -4.56 6.83 -26.49
C LEU A 257 -4.46 8.35 -26.63
N HIS A 258 -4.00 8.83 -27.79
CA HIS A 258 -4.05 10.28 -28.09
C HIS A 258 -5.50 10.70 -28.36
N PRO A 259 -5.99 11.83 -27.80
CA PRO A 259 -7.41 12.20 -27.91
C PRO A 259 -7.87 12.51 -29.33
N ASP A 260 -6.98 13.03 -30.18
CA ASP A 260 -7.33 13.58 -31.49
C ASP A 260 -6.67 12.87 -32.68
N LEU A 261 -5.75 11.94 -32.43
CA LEU A 261 -4.99 11.23 -33.47
C LEU A 261 -5.02 9.72 -33.23
N PRO A 262 -4.96 8.90 -34.27
CA PRO A 262 -4.96 7.44 -34.13
C PRO A 262 -3.57 6.95 -33.67
N LEU A 263 -3.16 7.38 -32.48
CA LEU A 263 -1.90 7.01 -31.84
C LEU A 263 -2.18 6.31 -30.52
N VAL A 264 -1.70 5.09 -30.43
CA VAL A 264 -1.72 4.26 -29.22
C VAL A 264 -0.30 4.11 -28.69
N VAL A 265 -0.14 4.17 -27.37
CA VAL A 265 1.10 3.81 -26.68
C VAL A 265 0.81 2.63 -25.77
N GLU A 266 1.51 1.53 -25.97
CA GLU A 266 1.49 0.32 -25.16
C GLU A 266 2.77 0.21 -24.34
N ILE A 267 2.67 -0.20 -23.09
CA ILE A 267 3.79 -0.27 -22.16
C ILE A 267 4.06 -1.72 -21.80
N GLN A 268 5.13 -2.27 -22.34
CA GLN A 268 5.56 -3.63 -22.07
C GLN A 268 6.28 -3.71 -20.72
N SER A 269 5.67 -4.43 -19.77
CA SER A 269 6.27 -4.72 -18.46
C SER A 269 7.06 -6.03 -18.51
N SER A 270 8.32 -5.99 -18.16
CA SER A 270 9.19 -7.17 -18.07
C SER A 270 8.71 -8.20 -17.02
N LEU A 271 7.87 -7.77 -16.06
CA LEU A 271 7.34 -8.62 -14.99
C LEU A 271 6.17 -9.53 -15.41
N HIS A 272 5.53 -9.29 -16.55
CA HIS A 272 4.35 -10.02 -17.02
C HIS A 272 4.62 -11.05 -18.13
N HIS A 273 5.86 -11.21 -18.58
CA HIS A 273 6.21 -12.16 -19.65
C HIS A 273 6.56 -13.56 -19.13
N SER A 274 5.59 -14.26 -18.55
CA SER A 274 5.82 -15.62 -18.03
C SER A 274 5.51 -16.75 -19.01
N SER A 275 4.81 -16.52 -20.13
CA SER A 275 4.49 -17.60 -21.09
C SER A 275 4.68 -17.19 -22.55
N LEU A 276 5.03 -18.19 -23.41
CA LEU A 276 5.15 -18.00 -24.86
C LEU A 276 3.79 -17.73 -25.53
N THR A 277 2.70 -18.22 -24.96
CA THR A 277 1.32 -17.99 -25.40
C THR A 277 0.90 -16.53 -25.22
N ASP A 278 1.22 -15.92 -24.07
CA ASP A 278 0.87 -14.53 -23.79
C ASP A 278 1.52 -13.57 -24.78
N ARG A 279 2.79 -13.83 -25.17
CA ARG A 279 3.51 -13.03 -26.18
C ARG A 279 2.92 -13.13 -27.58
N ALA A 280 2.37 -14.29 -27.95
CA ALA A 280 1.72 -14.47 -29.24
C ALA A 280 0.37 -13.71 -29.31
N ASP A 281 -0.38 -13.71 -28.21
CA ASP A 281 -1.66 -13.02 -28.12
C ASP A 281 -1.48 -11.48 -28.06
N ASP A 282 -0.47 -10.98 -27.34
CA ASP A 282 -0.11 -9.56 -27.33
C ASP A 282 0.29 -9.07 -28.74
N ARG A 283 1.11 -9.84 -29.45
CA ARG A 283 1.52 -9.49 -30.82
C ARG A 283 0.33 -9.45 -31.78
N ARG A 284 -0.59 -10.43 -31.70
CA ARG A 284 -1.83 -10.44 -32.49
C ARG A 284 -2.72 -9.23 -32.16
N ARG A 285 -2.72 -8.77 -30.92
CA ARG A 285 -3.48 -7.57 -30.50
C ARG A 285 -2.89 -6.31 -31.12
N ILE A 286 -1.58 -6.15 -31.05
CA ILE A 286 -0.87 -5.01 -31.66
C ILE A 286 -1.07 -4.99 -33.17
N ASP A 287 -0.99 -6.14 -33.85
CA ASP A 287 -1.19 -6.23 -35.29
C ASP A 287 -2.64 -5.87 -35.68
N ARG A 288 -3.64 -6.24 -34.89
CA ARG A 288 -5.03 -5.79 -35.09
C ARG A 288 -5.16 -4.28 -34.98
N LEU A 289 -4.60 -3.64 -33.93
CA LEU A 289 -4.61 -2.18 -33.78
C LEU A 289 -3.99 -1.48 -35.00
N ARG A 290 -2.89 -2.02 -35.55
CA ARG A 290 -2.27 -1.50 -36.77
C ARG A 290 -3.15 -1.67 -37.99
N CYS A 291 -3.84 -2.81 -38.14
CA CYS A 291 -4.83 -3.03 -39.20
C CYS A 291 -6.05 -2.10 -39.11
N ASP A 292 -6.43 -1.71 -37.87
CA ASP A 292 -7.50 -0.76 -37.60
C ASP A 292 -7.05 0.71 -37.80
N GLY A 293 -5.83 0.93 -38.30
CA GLY A 293 -5.32 2.26 -38.68
C GLY A 293 -4.61 3.00 -37.56
N PHE A 294 -4.38 2.38 -36.40
CA PHE A 294 -3.61 3.01 -35.34
C PHE A 294 -2.11 2.89 -35.54
N VAL A 295 -1.39 3.96 -35.27
CA VAL A 295 0.06 3.91 -35.03
C VAL A 295 0.30 3.47 -33.60
N VAL A 296 1.00 2.35 -33.41
CA VAL A 296 1.28 1.80 -32.07
C VAL A 296 2.73 2.02 -31.70
N VAL A 297 2.98 2.75 -30.64
CA VAL A 297 4.30 2.94 -30.02
C VAL A 297 4.43 2.01 -28.83
N GLU A 298 5.41 1.14 -28.85
CA GLU A 298 5.71 0.21 -27.77
C GLU A 298 6.84 0.78 -26.90
N LEU A 299 6.55 1.03 -25.62
CA LEU A 299 7.52 1.49 -24.63
C LEU A 299 7.85 0.35 -23.68
N THR A 300 9.08 0.25 -23.24
CA THR A 300 9.45 -0.69 -22.16
C THR A 300 9.40 -0.02 -20.80
N ASP A 301 9.22 -0.81 -19.76
CA ASP A 301 9.30 -0.35 -18.38
C ASP A 301 10.66 0.32 -18.08
N GLU A 302 11.75 -0.23 -18.60
CA GLU A 302 13.08 0.35 -18.49
C GLU A 302 13.14 1.78 -19.06
N MET A 303 12.61 2.00 -20.29
CA MET A 303 12.56 3.33 -20.90
C MET A 303 11.81 4.33 -20.03
N VAL A 304 10.64 3.94 -19.53
CA VAL A 304 9.81 4.83 -18.71
C VAL A 304 10.51 5.20 -17.39
N TRP A 305 11.27 4.28 -16.81
CA TRP A 305 11.96 4.53 -15.54
C TRP A 305 13.30 5.22 -15.69
N THR A 306 14.08 4.90 -16.72
CA THR A 306 15.48 5.31 -16.84
C THR A 306 15.73 6.42 -17.87
N ASP A 307 14.93 6.49 -18.97
CA ASP A 307 15.10 7.48 -20.05
C ASP A 307 13.78 8.15 -20.45
N PRO A 308 13.23 9.06 -19.63
CA PRO A 308 12.04 9.83 -19.98
C PRO A 308 12.18 10.64 -21.29
N GLY A 309 13.39 11.05 -21.64
CA GLY A 309 13.65 11.77 -22.89
C GLY A 309 13.43 10.89 -24.12
N ARG A 310 13.74 9.60 -24.04
CA ARG A 310 13.49 8.63 -25.10
C ARG A 310 12.01 8.39 -25.29
N VAL A 311 11.24 8.26 -24.19
CA VAL A 311 9.77 8.14 -24.24
C VAL A 311 9.16 9.29 -25.05
N VAL A 312 9.59 10.54 -24.78
CA VAL A 312 9.09 11.72 -25.50
C VAL A 312 9.52 11.70 -26.97
N ARG A 313 10.76 11.31 -27.27
CA ARG A 313 11.26 11.24 -28.67
C ARG A 313 10.48 10.22 -29.50
N GLU A 314 10.27 9.01 -29.00
CA GLU A 314 9.53 7.94 -29.70
C GLU A 314 8.10 8.38 -30.02
N VAL A 315 7.39 8.94 -29.04
CA VAL A 315 6.02 9.39 -29.24
C VAL A 315 5.94 10.61 -30.17
N ARG A 316 6.88 11.55 -30.11
CA ARG A 316 6.95 12.69 -31.04
C ARG A 316 7.26 12.26 -32.47
N ALA A 317 8.12 11.29 -32.68
CA ALA A 317 8.40 10.73 -33.99
C ALA A 317 7.14 10.12 -34.64
N ALA A 318 6.38 9.35 -33.86
CA ALA A 318 5.10 8.79 -34.31
C ALA A 318 4.06 9.88 -34.64
N LEU A 319 3.94 10.92 -33.82
CA LEU A 319 3.08 12.07 -34.08
C LEU A 319 3.48 12.84 -35.36
N ALA A 320 4.77 13.03 -35.60
CA ALA A 320 5.28 13.68 -36.81
C ALA A 320 4.94 12.85 -38.07
N SER A 321 5.09 11.55 -38.02
CA SER A 321 4.70 10.63 -39.11
C SER A 321 3.20 10.73 -39.44
N LEU A 322 2.34 10.71 -38.42
CA LEU A 322 0.88 10.85 -38.61
C LEU A 322 0.51 12.20 -39.24
N ARG A 323 1.10 13.30 -38.80
CA ARG A 323 0.82 14.63 -39.38
C ARG A 323 1.28 14.72 -40.83
N SER A 324 2.40 14.08 -41.18
CA SER A 324 2.91 14.06 -42.54
C SER A 324 2.06 13.19 -43.49
N SER A 325 1.37 12.18 -42.97
CA SER A 325 0.44 11.35 -43.78
C SER A 325 -0.88 12.06 -44.05
N VAL A 326 -1.40 12.82 -43.07
CA VAL A 326 -2.64 13.63 -43.21
C VAL A 326 -2.48 14.77 -44.20
N LEU A 327 -1.27 15.35 -44.34
CA LEU A 327 -1.00 16.42 -45.31
C LEU A 327 -0.80 15.92 -46.76
N ARG A 328 -0.72 14.60 -46.98
CA ARG A 328 -0.56 13.98 -48.31
C ARG A 328 -1.82 13.38 -48.88
N ASN A 329 -2.89 13.28 -48.13
CA ASN A 329 -4.23 12.92 -48.52
C ASN A 329 -5.12 14.15 -48.58
#